data_301c7684e69992f0cfbe26ac7a243969
#
_entry.id   301c7684e69992f0cfbe26ac7a243969
#
_cell.length_a   1.000
_cell.length_b   1.000
_cell.length_c   1.000
_cell.angle_alpha   90.00
_cell.angle_beta   90.00
_cell.angle_gamma   90.00
#
_symmetry.space_group_name_H-M   'P 1'
#
loop_
_entity.id
_entity.type
_entity.pdbx_description
1 polymer ?
#
loop_
_entity_poly.entity_id
_entity_poly.type
_entity_poly.pdbx_seq_one_letter_code
_entity_poly.pdbx_strand_id
1 'polypeptide(L)'
;MKTAIISQCQKYRYELGRDFVENANNPAIFCMLNPSTADAMLDDPTIRRCIQFAKDNGYDSLKVVNLYAYRSPTPKSLWLTEDPVGCENDEYLKKLFTSNKKIICAWGGNAKMNRVIEVYNMLSELGVEMYCLGTTKAGMPKHPLYIKGDQTFIEFKLSEEK
;
A
#
# COMPACT_ATOMS: atom_id res chain seq x y z
N MET A 1 13.34 12.66 4.54
CA MET A 1 12.20 13.21 5.30
C MET A 1 11.20 12.12 5.59
N LYS A 2 10.58 12.15 6.75
CA LYS A 2 9.51 11.22 7.12
C LYS A 2 8.20 11.99 7.18
N THR A 3 7.15 11.49 6.52
CA THR A 3 5.84 12.14 6.46
C THR A 3 4.71 11.16 6.70
N ALA A 4 3.58 11.67 7.17
CA ALA A 4 2.32 10.92 7.21
C ALA A 4 1.17 11.90 7.07
N ILE A 5 0.15 11.50 6.30
CA ILE A 5 -1.09 12.24 6.17
C ILE A 5 -2.14 11.49 6.98
N ILE A 6 -2.49 12.05 8.13
CA ILE A 6 -3.41 11.45 9.09
C ILE A 6 -4.62 12.37 9.23
N SER A 7 -5.82 11.79 9.31
CA SER A 7 -7.05 12.54 9.48
C SER A 7 -7.06 13.34 10.79
N GLN A 8 -7.87 14.39 10.84
CA GLN A 8 -8.01 15.23 12.04
C GLN A 8 -8.45 14.41 13.27
N CYS A 9 -9.30 13.41 13.07
CA CYS A 9 -9.75 12.53 14.17
C CYS A 9 -8.70 11.47 14.57
N GLN A 10 -7.56 11.39 13.89
CA GLN A 10 -6.46 10.43 14.12
C GLN A 10 -6.82 8.97 13.82
N LYS A 11 -8.01 8.69 13.31
CA LYS A 11 -8.45 7.32 13.02
C LYS A 11 -7.98 6.79 11.67
N TYR A 12 -7.64 7.67 10.74
CA TYR A 12 -7.27 7.32 9.36
C TYR A 12 -5.88 7.82 9.02
N ARG A 13 -5.12 7.01 8.31
CA ARG A 13 -3.84 7.41 7.69
C ARG A 13 -3.96 7.19 6.19
N TYR A 14 -3.89 8.27 5.42
CA TYR A 14 -4.08 8.23 3.97
C TYR A 14 -2.80 7.96 3.21
N GLU A 15 -1.67 8.45 3.70
CA GLU A 15 -0.37 8.24 3.06
C GLU A 15 0.74 8.29 4.12
N LEU A 16 1.78 7.48 3.90
CA LEU A 16 3.00 7.52 4.69
C LEU A 16 4.18 7.64 3.72
N GLY A 17 5.14 8.50 4.04
CA GLY A 17 6.31 8.73 3.21
C GLY A 17 7.62 8.60 3.97
N ARG A 18 8.65 8.05 3.28
CA ARG A 18 10.01 7.91 3.79
C ARG A 18 10.99 8.20 2.66
N ASP A 19 11.77 9.27 2.79
CA ASP A 19 12.85 9.57 1.88
C ASP A 19 14.16 8.98 2.41
N PHE A 20 14.93 8.37 1.54
CA PHE A 20 16.22 7.76 1.90
C PHE A 20 17.39 8.68 1.58
N VAL A 21 17.16 9.65 0.70
CA VAL A 21 18.17 10.62 0.24
C VAL A 21 17.54 12.02 0.21
N GLU A 22 18.36 13.06 0.11
CA GLU A 22 17.87 14.42 -0.12
C GLU A 22 17.30 14.55 -1.53
N ASN A 23 16.25 15.36 -1.68
CA ASN A 23 15.58 15.60 -2.96
C ASN A 23 15.13 14.32 -3.67
N ALA A 24 14.62 13.37 -2.91
CA ALA A 24 14.11 12.11 -3.45
C ALA A 24 12.98 12.36 -4.44
N ASN A 25 13.02 11.68 -5.60
CA ASN A 25 12.05 11.86 -6.68
C ASN A 25 11.66 10.56 -7.39
N ASN A 26 12.14 9.41 -6.90
CA ASN A 26 11.82 8.11 -7.46
C ASN A 26 11.29 7.17 -6.37
N PRO A 27 10.05 7.37 -5.91
CA PRO A 27 9.48 6.56 -4.84
C PRO A 27 9.00 5.19 -5.30
N ALA A 28 9.21 4.17 -4.47
CA ALA A 28 8.43 2.94 -4.55
C ALA A 28 7.07 3.22 -3.91
N ILE A 29 5.98 2.92 -4.61
CA ILE A 29 4.63 3.12 -4.11
C ILE A 29 4.06 1.75 -3.75
N PHE A 30 3.79 1.52 -2.46
CA PHE A 30 3.15 0.30 -1.98
C PHE A 30 1.69 0.56 -1.66
N CYS A 31 0.80 -0.28 -2.16
CA CYS A 31 -0.62 -0.31 -1.78
C CYS A 31 -0.85 -1.53 -0.88
N MET A 32 -1.10 -1.26 0.40
CA MET A 32 -1.23 -2.27 1.45
C MET A 32 -2.69 -2.46 1.85
N LEU A 33 -2.95 -3.28 2.86
CA LEU A 33 -4.31 -3.52 3.37
C LEU A 33 -4.82 -2.31 4.14
N ASN A 34 -4.17 -1.98 5.25
CA ASN A 34 -4.55 -0.88 6.13
C ASN A 34 -3.35 -0.44 6.98
N PRO A 35 -3.36 0.80 7.49
CA PRO A 35 -2.30 1.26 8.39
C PRO A 35 -2.39 0.60 9.75
N SER A 36 -1.23 0.34 10.35
CA SER A 36 -1.11 -0.15 11.72
C SER A 36 -0.60 0.98 12.63
N THR A 37 0.59 0.82 13.21
CA THR A 37 1.11 1.72 14.24
C THR A 37 2.07 2.79 13.73
N ALA A 38 2.60 2.65 12.51
CA ALA A 38 3.53 3.64 11.97
C ALA A 38 2.85 4.99 11.75
N ASP A 39 3.59 6.06 12.01
CA ASP A 39 3.18 7.44 11.79
C ASP A 39 4.31 8.24 11.12
N ALA A 40 4.27 9.58 11.18
CA ALA A 40 5.27 10.42 10.56
C ALA A 40 6.68 10.19 11.11
N MET A 41 6.83 9.74 12.36
CA MET A 41 8.13 9.58 13.01
C MET A 41 8.48 8.13 13.30
N LEU A 42 7.50 7.26 13.46
CA LEU A 42 7.67 5.89 13.93
C LEU A 42 7.45 4.88 12.82
N ASP A 43 8.41 3.99 12.61
CA ASP A 43 8.28 2.85 11.71
C ASP A 43 7.79 1.62 12.48
N ASP A 44 6.96 0.81 11.83
CA ASP A 44 6.60 -0.53 12.30
C ASP A 44 7.34 -1.60 11.48
N PRO A 45 7.24 -2.88 11.83
CA PRO A 45 7.93 -3.95 11.08
C PRO A 45 7.58 -3.97 9.59
N THR A 46 6.32 -3.72 9.24
CA THR A 46 5.87 -3.69 7.84
C THR A 46 6.56 -2.57 7.06
N ILE A 47 6.60 -1.37 7.63
CA ILE A 47 7.23 -0.21 6.97
C ILE A 47 8.75 -0.45 6.81
N ARG A 48 9.42 -1.00 7.82
CA ARG A 48 10.84 -1.35 7.70
C ARG A 48 11.08 -2.33 6.56
N ARG A 49 10.18 -3.29 6.38
CA ARG A 49 10.27 -4.27 5.29
C ARG A 49 10.08 -3.62 3.92
N CYS A 50 9.10 -2.72 3.80
CA CYS A 50 8.86 -1.96 2.57
C CYS A 50 10.07 -1.08 2.21
N ILE A 51 10.69 -0.44 3.19
CA ILE A 51 11.91 0.36 3.00
C ILE A 51 13.03 -0.52 2.43
N GLN A 52 13.23 -1.72 3.00
CA GLN A 52 14.24 -2.65 2.51
C GLN A 52 14.01 -3.01 1.04
N PHE A 53 12.80 -3.42 0.67
CA PHE A 53 12.46 -3.78 -0.71
C PHE A 53 12.65 -2.60 -1.66
N ALA A 54 12.26 -1.40 -1.23
CA ALA A 54 12.41 -0.19 -2.05
C ALA A 54 13.89 0.10 -2.32
N LYS A 55 14.73 0.09 -1.30
CA LYS A 55 16.18 0.32 -1.44
C LYS A 55 16.83 -0.75 -2.31
N ASP A 56 16.51 -2.02 -2.11
CA ASP A 56 17.11 -3.14 -2.83
C ASP A 56 16.75 -3.12 -4.32
N ASN A 57 15.64 -2.47 -4.68
CA ASN A 57 15.19 -2.36 -6.08
C ASN A 57 15.48 -0.99 -6.72
N GLY A 58 16.35 -0.20 -6.10
CA GLY A 58 16.87 1.03 -6.73
C GLY A 58 15.99 2.27 -6.58
N TYR A 59 15.02 2.25 -5.67
CA TYR A 59 14.20 3.42 -5.37
C TYR A 59 14.89 4.29 -4.32
N ASP A 60 14.63 5.59 -4.36
CA ASP A 60 15.22 6.57 -3.43
C ASP A 60 14.30 6.97 -2.28
N SER A 61 13.07 6.48 -2.32
CA SER A 61 12.05 6.82 -1.33
C SER A 61 10.93 5.78 -1.34
N LEU A 62 10.04 5.90 -0.36
CA LEU A 62 8.88 5.04 -0.20
C LEU A 62 7.65 5.88 0.05
N LYS A 63 6.54 5.53 -0.59
CA LYS A 63 5.21 5.99 -0.20
C LYS A 63 4.30 4.79 -0.02
N VAL A 64 3.50 4.80 1.03
CA VAL A 64 2.57 3.73 1.35
C VAL A 64 1.17 4.29 1.42
N VAL A 65 0.28 3.69 0.66
CA VAL A 65 -1.16 3.91 0.69
C VAL A 65 -1.85 2.58 0.97
N ASN A 66 -3.15 2.60 1.22
CA ASN A 66 -3.87 1.41 1.66
C ASN A 66 -5.23 1.32 0.98
N LEU A 67 -5.72 0.07 0.82
CA LEU A 67 -7.10 -0.16 0.41
C LEU A 67 -8.07 0.47 1.41
N TYR A 68 -7.74 0.35 2.69
CA TYR A 68 -8.53 0.87 3.80
C TYR A 68 -7.64 1.82 4.62
N ALA A 69 -8.09 3.03 4.84
CA ALA A 69 -7.28 4.03 5.56
C ALA A 69 -7.42 3.94 7.08
N TYR A 70 -8.39 3.19 7.60
CA TYR A 70 -8.61 3.04 9.04
C TYR A 70 -7.41 2.39 9.72
N ARG A 71 -6.88 3.05 10.76
CA ARG A 71 -5.71 2.59 11.51
C ARG A 71 -6.10 1.46 12.45
N SER A 72 -5.55 0.27 12.23
CA SER A 72 -5.85 -0.91 13.04
C SER A 72 -4.66 -1.87 13.06
N PRO A 73 -4.27 -2.37 14.25
CA PRO A 73 -3.16 -3.32 14.34
C PRO A 73 -3.52 -4.72 13.84
N THR A 74 -4.80 -5.04 13.69
CA THR A 74 -5.27 -6.35 13.23
C THR A 74 -6.30 -6.21 12.12
N PRO A 75 -6.30 -7.12 11.11
CA PRO A 75 -7.34 -7.11 10.09
C PRO A 75 -8.75 -7.31 10.66
N LYS A 76 -8.85 -8.04 11.76
CA LYS A 76 -10.14 -8.35 12.40
C LYS A 76 -10.83 -7.09 12.93
N SER A 77 -10.08 -6.19 13.58
CA SER A 77 -10.64 -4.92 14.08
C SER A 77 -11.00 -3.95 12.97
N LEU A 78 -10.41 -4.10 11.80
CA LEU A 78 -10.76 -3.32 10.61
C LEU A 78 -12.23 -3.48 10.23
N TRP A 79 -12.78 -4.67 10.39
CA TRP A 79 -14.17 -4.97 10.03
C TRP A 79 -15.19 -4.54 11.07
N LEU A 80 -14.75 -4.05 12.23
CA LEU A 80 -15.63 -3.57 13.31
C LEU A 80 -15.98 -2.11 13.19
N THR A 81 -15.29 -1.33 12.36
CA THR A 81 -15.63 0.08 12.13
C THR A 81 -16.65 0.23 11.02
N GLU A 82 -17.46 1.30 11.09
CA GLU A 82 -18.48 1.59 10.08
C GLU A 82 -17.88 1.94 8.72
N ASP A 83 -16.76 2.67 8.71
CA ASP A 83 -16.10 3.10 7.48
C ASP A 83 -14.61 2.74 7.51
N PRO A 84 -14.26 1.51 7.08
CA PRO A 84 -12.85 1.13 7.04
C PRO A 84 -12.07 1.83 5.93
N VAL A 85 -12.70 2.22 4.83
CA VAL A 85 -12.02 2.88 3.70
C VAL A 85 -11.58 4.29 4.05
N GLY A 86 -12.44 5.07 4.69
CA GLY A 86 -12.21 6.48 4.97
C GLY A 86 -12.72 7.38 3.84
N CYS A 87 -13.40 8.46 4.19
CA CYS A 87 -14.10 9.32 3.22
C CYS A 87 -13.16 10.06 2.24
N GLU A 88 -11.90 10.26 2.59
CA GLU A 88 -10.93 10.95 1.72
C GLU A 88 -9.92 10.01 1.08
N ASN A 89 -9.97 8.71 1.39
CA ASN A 89 -8.94 7.76 0.96
C ASN A 89 -8.83 7.68 -0.57
N ASP A 90 -9.95 7.58 -1.27
CA ASP A 90 -9.94 7.45 -2.73
C ASP A 90 -9.35 8.67 -3.43
N GLU A 91 -9.53 9.86 -2.89
CA GLU A 91 -8.92 11.09 -3.42
C GLU A 91 -7.39 11.03 -3.33
N TYR A 92 -6.86 10.59 -2.19
CA TYR A 92 -5.41 10.42 -2.01
C TYR A 92 -4.85 9.34 -2.92
N LEU A 93 -5.57 8.21 -3.06
CA LEU A 93 -5.17 7.13 -3.96
C LEU A 93 -5.10 7.61 -5.41
N LYS A 94 -6.14 8.27 -5.90
CA LYS A 94 -6.20 8.79 -7.29
C LYS A 94 -5.09 9.78 -7.56
N LYS A 95 -4.84 10.69 -6.62
CA LYS A 95 -3.78 11.69 -6.76
C LYS A 95 -2.41 11.04 -6.90
N LEU A 96 -2.11 10.07 -6.03
CA LEU A 96 -0.82 9.38 -6.04
C LEU A 96 -0.68 8.50 -7.29
N PHE A 97 -1.72 7.78 -7.67
CA PHE A 97 -1.72 6.90 -8.85
C PHE A 97 -1.62 7.68 -10.15
N THR A 98 -2.17 8.88 -10.21
CA THR A 98 -2.05 9.76 -11.38
C THR A 98 -0.61 10.22 -11.59
N SER A 99 0.12 10.44 -10.52
CA SER A 99 1.49 10.96 -10.54
C SER A 99 2.56 9.87 -10.70
N ASN A 100 2.20 8.61 -10.61
CA ASN A 100 3.16 7.50 -10.61
C ASN A 100 2.68 6.37 -11.52
N LYS A 101 3.58 5.88 -12.37
CA LYS A 101 3.24 4.86 -13.38
C LYS A 101 3.33 3.43 -12.87
N LYS A 102 3.97 3.20 -11.73
CA LYS A 102 4.21 1.86 -11.18
C LYS A 102 3.77 1.80 -9.73
N ILE A 103 2.96 0.80 -9.39
CA ILE A 103 2.45 0.58 -8.03
C ILE A 103 2.75 -0.86 -7.64
N ILE A 104 3.23 -1.06 -6.42
CA ILE A 104 3.45 -2.38 -5.85
C ILE A 104 2.25 -2.73 -4.98
N CYS A 105 1.48 -3.72 -5.42
CA CYS A 105 0.32 -4.21 -4.70
C CYS A 105 0.77 -5.22 -3.65
N ALA A 106 0.40 -5.03 -2.39
CA ALA A 106 0.88 -5.84 -1.29
C ALA A 106 -0.12 -5.94 -0.13
N TRP A 107 -1.41 -6.00 -0.44
CA TRP A 107 -2.45 -5.99 0.60
C TRP A 107 -2.73 -7.35 1.24
N GLY A 108 -2.20 -8.44 0.72
CA GLY A 108 -2.39 -9.78 1.30
C GLY A 108 -3.76 -10.37 1.02
N GLY A 109 -4.10 -11.42 1.75
CA GLY A 109 -5.31 -12.21 1.53
C GLY A 109 -6.55 -11.79 2.33
N ASN A 110 -6.47 -10.77 3.19
CA ASN A 110 -7.55 -10.40 4.09
C ASN A 110 -8.50 -9.34 3.54
N ALA A 111 -8.17 -8.72 2.39
CA ALA A 111 -9.02 -7.69 1.79
C ALA A 111 -10.32 -8.30 1.25
N LYS A 112 -11.41 -7.54 1.35
CA LYS A 112 -12.67 -7.94 0.72
C LYS A 112 -12.59 -7.71 -0.78
N MET A 113 -13.11 -8.65 -1.56
CA MET A 113 -12.97 -8.65 -3.02
C MET A 113 -13.60 -7.40 -3.66
N ASN A 114 -14.73 -6.92 -3.15
CA ASN A 114 -15.35 -5.71 -3.67
C ASN A 114 -14.40 -4.50 -3.64
N ARG A 115 -13.65 -4.35 -2.54
CA ARG A 115 -12.68 -3.25 -2.42
C ARG A 115 -11.47 -3.46 -3.31
N VAL A 116 -10.97 -4.68 -3.41
CA VAL A 116 -9.87 -5.04 -4.32
C VAL A 116 -10.23 -4.65 -5.75
N ILE A 117 -11.43 -5.02 -6.21
CA ILE A 117 -11.90 -4.71 -7.56
C ILE A 117 -11.99 -3.20 -7.79
N GLU A 118 -12.53 -2.44 -6.83
CA GLU A 118 -12.62 -0.98 -6.93
C GLU A 118 -11.24 -0.34 -7.17
N VAL A 119 -10.25 -0.72 -6.37
CA VAL A 119 -8.91 -0.14 -6.47
C VAL A 119 -8.18 -0.64 -7.71
N TYR A 120 -8.33 -1.92 -8.03
CA TYR A 120 -7.75 -2.50 -9.26
C TYR A 120 -8.27 -1.79 -10.51
N ASN A 121 -9.57 -1.52 -10.58
CA ASN A 121 -10.18 -0.79 -11.70
C ASN A 121 -9.68 0.66 -11.75
N MET A 122 -9.53 1.30 -10.59
CA MET A 122 -8.95 2.65 -10.50
C MET A 122 -7.55 2.69 -11.11
N LEU A 123 -6.69 1.74 -10.75
CA LEU A 123 -5.33 1.62 -11.28
C LEU A 123 -5.35 1.35 -12.79
N SER A 124 -6.21 0.45 -13.24
CA SER A 124 -6.34 0.10 -14.66
C SER A 124 -6.80 1.29 -15.51
N GLU A 125 -7.78 2.03 -15.04
CA GLU A 125 -8.31 3.22 -15.73
C GLU A 125 -7.28 4.33 -15.85
N LEU A 126 -6.39 4.45 -14.85
CA LEU A 126 -5.31 5.44 -14.85
C LEU A 126 -4.07 4.96 -15.63
N GLY A 127 -4.11 3.75 -16.19
CA GLY A 127 -2.99 3.20 -16.96
C GLY A 127 -1.75 2.86 -16.13
N VAL A 128 -1.94 2.55 -14.86
CA VAL A 128 -0.84 2.25 -13.93
C VAL A 128 -0.39 0.80 -14.10
N GLU A 129 0.93 0.59 -14.16
CA GLU A 129 1.53 -0.74 -14.14
C GLU A 129 1.54 -1.27 -12.70
N MET A 130 1.03 -2.48 -12.51
CA MET A 130 0.91 -3.12 -11.20
C MET A 130 1.94 -4.23 -11.03
N TYR A 131 2.62 -4.22 -9.89
CA TYR A 131 3.61 -5.22 -9.48
C TYR A 131 3.27 -5.78 -8.12
N CYS A 132 3.91 -6.88 -7.75
CA CYS A 132 3.76 -7.49 -6.43
C CYS A 132 5.01 -8.29 -6.06
N LEU A 133 5.03 -8.83 -4.85
CA LEU A 133 6.10 -9.69 -4.34
C LEU A 133 5.73 -11.17 -4.42
N GLY A 134 4.82 -11.53 -5.31
CA GLY A 134 4.25 -12.87 -5.44
C GLY A 134 2.77 -12.87 -5.05
N THR A 135 2.08 -13.97 -5.34
CA THR A 135 0.64 -14.08 -5.09
C THR A 135 0.33 -15.26 -4.18
N THR A 136 -0.77 -15.13 -3.42
CA THR A 136 -1.35 -16.21 -2.62
C THR A 136 -2.05 -17.23 -3.53
N LYS A 137 -2.49 -18.36 -2.98
CA LYS A 137 -3.28 -19.35 -3.74
C LYS A 137 -4.55 -18.75 -4.33
N ALA A 138 -5.15 -17.79 -3.62
CA ALA A 138 -6.34 -17.09 -4.08
C ALA A 138 -6.05 -15.98 -5.09
N GLY A 139 -4.78 -15.76 -5.45
CA GLY A 139 -4.39 -14.76 -6.44
C GLY A 139 -4.19 -13.35 -5.89
N MET A 140 -4.16 -13.16 -4.59
CA MET A 140 -3.92 -11.86 -3.97
C MET A 140 -2.42 -11.58 -3.84
N PRO A 141 -1.99 -10.31 -3.94
CA PRO A 141 -0.58 -9.97 -3.77
C PRO A 141 -0.16 -10.17 -2.32
N LYS A 142 0.96 -10.86 -2.11
CA LYS A 142 1.45 -11.20 -0.78
C LYS A 142 1.87 -9.98 0.02
N HIS A 143 1.65 -10.05 1.34
CA HIS A 143 2.09 -9.04 2.29
C HIS A 143 3.63 -9.11 2.46
N PRO A 144 4.33 -7.97 2.56
CA PRO A 144 5.80 -7.94 2.60
C PRO A 144 6.44 -8.69 3.77
N LEU A 145 5.76 -8.81 4.90
CA LEU A 145 6.29 -9.53 6.07
C LEU A 145 6.50 -11.02 5.87
N TYR A 146 5.83 -11.61 4.88
CA TYR A 146 5.86 -13.06 4.65
C TYR A 146 6.71 -13.47 3.44
N ILE A 147 7.56 -12.56 2.95
CA ILE A 147 8.33 -12.73 1.72
C ILE A 147 9.82 -12.77 2.05
N LYS A 148 10.59 -13.59 1.29
CA LYS A 148 12.05 -13.58 1.38
C LYS A 148 12.60 -12.21 0.96
N GLY A 149 13.64 -11.75 1.66
CA GLY A 149 14.20 -10.43 1.44
C GLY A 149 14.82 -10.18 0.08
N ASP A 150 15.13 -11.24 -0.68
CA ASP A 150 15.70 -11.16 -2.02
C ASP A 150 14.67 -11.25 -3.14
N GLN A 151 13.37 -11.29 -2.82
CA GLN A 151 12.31 -11.33 -3.80
C GLN A 151 12.27 -10.03 -4.62
N THR A 152 12.28 -10.14 -5.93
CA THR A 152 12.10 -9.00 -6.84
C THR A 152 10.62 -8.74 -7.11
N PHE A 153 10.30 -7.54 -7.58
CA PHE A 153 8.94 -7.21 -7.99
C PHE A 153 8.59 -7.90 -9.30
N ILE A 154 7.42 -8.54 -9.34
CA ILE A 154 6.88 -9.21 -10.54
C ILE A 154 5.56 -8.56 -10.92
N GLU A 155 5.15 -8.71 -12.18
CA GLU A 155 3.88 -8.16 -12.66
C GLU A 155 2.69 -8.77 -11.90
N PHE A 156 1.74 -7.92 -11.51
CA PHE A 156 0.51 -8.35 -10.85
C PHE A 156 -0.70 -8.19 -11.76
N LYS A 157 -1.48 -9.23 -11.87
CA LYS A 157 -2.81 -9.22 -12.51
C LYS A 157 -3.81 -9.88 -11.60
N LEU A 158 -4.94 -9.22 -11.41
CA LEU A 158 -6.06 -9.81 -10.69
C LEU A 158 -6.70 -10.85 -11.63
N SER A 159 -6.75 -12.11 -11.16
CA SER A 159 -7.38 -13.18 -11.95
C SER A 159 -8.89 -12.98 -11.95
N GLU A 160 -9.51 -13.17 -13.13
CA GLU A 160 -10.95 -13.17 -13.21
C GLU A 160 -11.50 -14.40 -12.49
N GLU A 161 -12.48 -14.19 -11.62
CA GLU A 161 -13.20 -15.31 -11.02
C GLU A 161 -14.07 -15.99 -12.07
N LYS A 162 -13.99 -17.31 -12.07
CA LYS A 162 -14.85 -18.14 -12.91
C LYS A 162 -16.03 -18.64 -12.10
#